data_0fd16ad51ca931276996b57d74f084f5
#
_entry.id   0fd16ad51ca931276996b57d74f084f5
#
_cell.length_a   1.000
_cell.length_b   1.000
_cell.length_c   1.000
_cell.angle_alpha   90.00
_cell.angle_beta   90.00
_cell.angle_gamma   90.00
#
_symmetry.space_group_name_H-M   'P 1'
#
loop_
_entity.id
_entity.type
_entity.pdbx_description
1 polymer ?
#
loop_
_entity_poly.entity_id
_entity_poly.type
_entity_poly.pdbx_seq_one_letter_code
_entity_poly.pdbx_strand_id
1 'polypeptide(L)'
;MKLSWVPKHECDRLRMVSPSAFATACRINTLHAIMRAGSGHIGSSFSAMDIMVWLHLEVLSKPPAGHAPSIYFSSKGHDAPGLYAVLTALGDLPFHKIHELRKLDGLPGHPDIGTVGIPCNTGSLGMGISKAKGMIRADRLNGIRRGIFVMTGDGELQEGQIWESLQGAANACMGELTVIVDHNKIQSDTWIEKVSPLGDLESKFRAFGWEVAAIDGHDFAAMDTILTRFDSISSRPKVLIANTTKGRGVSFMEETSAAGEFEFYKFHSGAPATSVFDDALLELIGEAKRLGGDALCIESETIPDRVPPVGQRLVSAYGEELVRQGARYPNLVVLDADLMVDCGLLPFAEAYPERFIECGIAEQDMVSQASGLALHGKLPIVHSFACFLTPRANEQIYNNATERTKIIYVGSLAGLVPGGPGHSHQSVRDIAILAQIPGLTLIEPACAADAAAALAWAVEGNCGSSYLRLTSIPVDVPFPASTQSLVLGRGNTLREGTAVAIIGYGPVLLTEAWHAAAALDALGIDVRLIDLPWLNSIDADWLVGALAGVTRVLTLDNHYRIGGQGDMIARTIAELGLACRITRLGLDDVPLCGLNPEVLAAHGLDRTAIVRTLSL
;
A
#
# COMPACT_ATOMS: atom_id res chain seq x y z
N MET A 1 -4.46 -6.00 -27.02
CA MET A 1 -5.58 -5.51 -26.17
C MET A 1 -6.01 -4.13 -26.66
N LYS A 2 -7.33 -3.90 -26.84
CA LYS A 2 -7.87 -2.59 -27.23
C LYS A 2 -8.33 -1.84 -25.96
N LEU A 3 -7.79 -0.64 -25.73
CA LEU A 3 -8.18 0.25 -24.64
C LEU A 3 -9.03 1.38 -25.19
N SER A 4 -10.08 1.77 -24.46
CA SER A 4 -11.00 2.82 -24.88
C SER A 4 -11.23 3.83 -23.77
N TRP A 5 -11.51 5.09 -24.13
CA TRP A 5 -11.78 6.19 -23.20
C TRP A 5 -12.75 7.21 -23.82
N VAL A 6 -13.35 8.02 -22.97
CA VAL A 6 -14.17 9.17 -23.36
C VAL A 6 -13.23 10.38 -23.50
N PRO A 7 -13.10 10.98 -24.70
CA PRO A 7 -12.21 12.12 -24.90
C PRO A 7 -12.70 13.40 -24.20
N LYS A 8 -11.79 14.35 -23.98
CA LYS A 8 -12.06 15.57 -23.21
C LYS A 8 -13.29 16.36 -23.68
N HIS A 9 -13.43 16.56 -24.99
CA HIS A 9 -14.56 17.30 -25.56
C HIS A 9 -15.90 16.62 -25.28
N GLU A 10 -15.92 15.28 -25.24
CA GLU A 10 -17.10 14.50 -24.93
C GLU A 10 -17.40 14.51 -23.43
N CYS A 11 -16.37 14.48 -22.58
CA CYS A 11 -16.53 14.71 -21.12
C CYS A 11 -17.21 16.08 -20.89
N ASP A 12 -16.77 17.15 -21.59
CA ASP A 12 -17.39 18.49 -21.51
C ASP A 12 -18.85 18.46 -21.93
N ARG A 13 -19.17 17.77 -23.02
CA ARG A 13 -20.57 17.60 -23.47
C ARG A 13 -21.42 16.88 -22.43
N LEU A 14 -20.94 15.75 -21.90
CA LEU A 14 -21.67 14.95 -20.92
C LEU A 14 -21.86 15.69 -19.58
N ARG A 15 -20.89 16.51 -19.18
CA ARG A 15 -20.99 17.40 -18.01
C ARG A 15 -22.18 18.38 -18.14
N MET A 16 -22.44 18.87 -19.36
CA MET A 16 -23.57 19.77 -19.60
C MET A 16 -24.92 19.04 -19.66
N VAL A 17 -24.91 17.73 -19.83
CA VAL A 17 -26.13 16.92 -19.84
C VAL A 17 -26.62 16.64 -18.41
N SER A 18 -25.76 16.01 -17.60
CA SER A 18 -26.06 15.75 -16.18
C SER A 18 -24.80 15.34 -15.43
N PRO A 19 -24.75 15.55 -14.08
CA PRO A 19 -23.68 15.00 -13.24
C PRO A 19 -23.51 13.49 -13.37
N SER A 20 -24.60 12.73 -13.49
CA SER A 20 -24.56 11.26 -13.65
C SER A 20 -23.92 10.83 -14.97
N ALA A 21 -24.20 11.53 -16.08
CA ALA A 21 -23.57 11.25 -17.37
C ALA A 21 -22.07 11.54 -17.33
N PHE A 22 -21.68 12.63 -16.67
CA PHE A 22 -20.28 12.99 -16.47
C PHE A 22 -19.56 11.97 -15.57
N ALA A 23 -20.18 11.54 -14.47
CA ALA A 23 -19.64 10.52 -13.57
C ALA A 23 -19.40 9.18 -14.31
N THR A 24 -20.32 8.80 -15.22
CA THR A 24 -20.16 7.58 -16.03
C THR A 24 -18.98 7.71 -17.00
N ALA A 25 -18.79 8.88 -17.63
CA ALA A 25 -17.59 9.14 -18.46
C ALA A 25 -16.30 9.04 -17.64
N CYS A 26 -16.28 9.57 -16.43
CA CYS A 26 -15.15 9.45 -15.53
C CYS A 26 -14.87 8.01 -15.09
N ARG A 27 -15.91 7.16 -14.89
CA ARG A 27 -15.74 5.72 -14.64
C ARG A 27 -15.09 5.01 -15.84
N ILE A 28 -15.49 5.31 -17.07
CA ILE A 28 -14.84 4.77 -18.28
C ILE A 28 -13.36 5.15 -18.32
N ASN A 29 -13.03 6.42 -18.06
CA ASN A 29 -11.66 6.91 -18.06
C ASN A 29 -10.83 6.34 -16.90
N THR A 30 -11.43 6.10 -15.75
CA THR A 30 -10.81 5.39 -14.62
C THR A 30 -10.47 3.95 -14.99
N LEU A 31 -11.42 3.22 -15.59
CA LEU A 31 -11.21 1.85 -16.02
C LEU A 31 -10.09 1.75 -17.06
N HIS A 32 -10.08 2.68 -18.03
CA HIS A 32 -9.00 2.82 -19.01
C HIS A 32 -7.63 3.03 -18.33
N ALA A 33 -7.52 4.00 -17.41
CA ALA A 33 -6.27 4.33 -16.75
C ALA A 33 -5.72 3.15 -15.95
N ILE A 34 -6.57 2.46 -15.17
CA ILE A 34 -6.20 1.28 -14.38
C ILE A 34 -5.78 0.13 -15.30
N MET A 35 -6.57 -0.12 -16.36
CA MET A 35 -6.24 -1.16 -17.31
C MET A 35 -4.92 -0.89 -18.02
N ARG A 36 -4.64 0.36 -18.38
CA ARG A 36 -3.37 0.77 -18.98
C ARG A 36 -2.20 0.67 -17.99
N ALA A 37 -2.38 1.08 -16.74
CA ALA A 37 -1.36 0.99 -15.69
C ALA A 37 -1.05 -0.45 -15.25
N GLY A 38 -2.04 -1.37 -15.33
CA GLY A 38 -1.94 -2.74 -14.89
C GLY A 38 -2.29 -2.99 -13.45
N SER A 39 -2.61 -1.96 -12.76
CA SER A 39 -3.02 -2.00 -11.38
C SER A 39 -3.70 -0.69 -10.98
N GLY A 40 -4.54 -0.75 -9.96
CA GLY A 40 -5.29 0.37 -9.42
C GLY A 40 -6.51 -0.14 -8.66
N HIS A 41 -7.28 0.75 -8.05
CA HIS A 41 -8.41 0.40 -7.21
C HIS A 41 -9.73 0.79 -7.90
N ILE A 42 -10.33 -0.16 -8.65
CA ILE A 42 -11.56 0.08 -9.42
C ILE A 42 -12.73 0.29 -8.48
N GLY A 43 -12.98 -0.68 -7.58
CA GLY A 43 -14.18 -0.71 -6.75
C GLY A 43 -14.38 0.56 -5.94
N SER A 44 -13.33 1.04 -5.27
CA SER A 44 -13.35 2.26 -4.47
C SER A 44 -13.40 3.54 -5.30
N SER A 45 -12.75 3.57 -6.48
CA SER A 45 -12.87 4.70 -7.42
C SER A 45 -14.31 4.83 -7.94
N PHE A 46 -14.99 3.70 -8.17
CA PHE A 46 -16.35 3.68 -8.71
C PHE A 46 -17.39 4.03 -7.65
N SER A 47 -17.24 3.56 -6.40
CA SER A 47 -18.14 3.94 -5.30
C SER A 47 -18.12 5.44 -5.03
N ALA A 48 -16.94 6.03 -4.97
CA ALA A 48 -16.73 7.44 -4.64
C ALA A 48 -17.00 8.41 -5.81
N MET A 49 -17.17 7.92 -7.03
CA MET A 49 -17.19 8.75 -8.25
C MET A 49 -18.28 9.83 -8.23
N ASP A 50 -19.50 9.48 -7.84
CA ASP A 50 -20.61 10.44 -7.83
C ASP A 50 -20.39 11.54 -6.79
N ILE A 51 -19.81 11.19 -5.63
CA ILE A 51 -19.41 12.14 -4.59
C ILE A 51 -18.32 13.08 -5.08
N MET A 52 -17.27 12.54 -5.75
CA MET A 52 -16.19 13.36 -6.31
C MET A 52 -16.70 14.33 -7.36
N VAL A 53 -17.57 13.86 -8.27
CA VAL A 53 -18.18 14.69 -9.30
C VAL A 53 -19.02 15.79 -8.67
N TRP A 54 -19.89 15.44 -7.71
CA TRP A 54 -20.69 16.41 -6.99
C TRP A 54 -19.84 17.48 -6.29
N LEU A 55 -18.79 17.06 -5.54
CA LEU A 55 -17.91 18.00 -4.87
C LEU A 55 -17.28 19.00 -5.84
N HIS A 56 -16.77 18.53 -6.98
CA HIS A 56 -16.09 19.42 -7.93
C HIS A 56 -17.08 20.33 -8.68
N LEU A 57 -18.28 19.86 -9.01
CA LEU A 57 -19.24 20.65 -9.77
C LEU A 57 -20.05 21.61 -8.90
N GLU A 58 -20.39 21.23 -7.67
CA GLU A 58 -21.34 21.98 -6.84
C GLU A 58 -20.70 22.67 -5.63
N VAL A 59 -19.57 22.15 -5.13
CA VAL A 59 -18.97 22.66 -3.88
C VAL A 59 -17.71 23.47 -4.16
N LEU A 60 -16.72 22.85 -4.83
CA LEU A 60 -15.40 23.48 -5.02
C LEU A 60 -15.43 24.59 -6.06
N SER A 61 -16.29 24.46 -7.08
CA SER A 61 -16.46 25.46 -8.15
C SER A 61 -17.26 26.69 -7.70
N LYS A 62 -17.99 26.63 -6.57
CA LYS A 62 -18.95 27.64 -6.12
C LYS A 62 -18.69 28.08 -4.67
N PRO A 63 -17.54 28.71 -4.37
CA PRO A 63 -17.27 29.15 -3.00
C PRO A 63 -18.31 30.19 -2.54
N PRO A 64 -18.77 30.14 -1.27
CA PRO A 64 -19.66 31.14 -0.72
C PRO A 64 -19.05 32.56 -0.80
N ALA A 65 -19.89 33.57 -0.91
CA ALA A 65 -19.43 34.96 -1.02
C ALA A 65 -18.54 35.34 0.17
N GLY A 66 -17.36 35.89 -0.12
CA GLY A 66 -16.36 36.28 0.89
C GLY A 66 -15.55 35.12 1.47
N HIS A 67 -15.70 33.91 0.94
CA HIS A 67 -14.88 32.77 1.30
C HIS A 67 -13.82 32.49 0.21
N ALA A 68 -12.68 31.96 0.62
CA ALA A 68 -11.72 31.34 -0.29
C ALA A 68 -12.29 30.03 -0.84
N PRO A 69 -11.80 29.55 -2.00
CA PRO A 69 -12.20 28.25 -2.53
C PRO A 69 -12.02 27.12 -1.50
N SER A 70 -13.03 26.26 -1.41
CA SER A 70 -12.98 25.08 -0.52
C SER A 70 -11.89 24.12 -0.96
N ILE A 71 -11.40 23.32 -0.01
CA ILE A 71 -10.40 22.27 -0.25
C ILE A 71 -11.08 20.91 -0.10
N TYR A 72 -10.79 20.01 -1.01
CA TYR A 72 -11.17 18.61 -0.92
C TYR A 72 -9.94 17.71 -1.05
N PHE A 73 -9.93 16.62 -0.30
CA PHE A 73 -9.01 15.50 -0.53
C PHE A 73 -9.60 14.18 0.00
N SER A 74 -9.18 13.08 -0.63
CA SER A 74 -9.54 11.74 -0.20
C SER A 74 -8.49 11.21 0.79
N SER A 75 -8.90 10.95 2.03
CA SER A 75 -8.06 10.38 3.09
C SER A 75 -7.72 8.92 2.80
N LYS A 76 -8.66 8.15 2.26
CA LYS A 76 -8.44 6.76 1.87
C LYS A 76 -7.41 6.60 0.74
N GLY A 77 -7.29 7.60 -0.15
CA GLY A 77 -6.24 7.74 -1.16
C GLY A 77 -6.25 6.70 -2.28
N HIS A 78 -6.70 5.49 -2.05
CA HIS A 78 -6.71 4.42 -3.05
C HIS A 78 -7.76 4.63 -4.16
N ASP A 79 -8.67 5.60 -4.02
CA ASP A 79 -9.59 6.07 -5.06
C ASP A 79 -8.97 7.12 -6.01
N ALA A 80 -7.65 7.35 -5.92
CA ALA A 80 -6.91 8.31 -6.75
C ALA A 80 -7.17 8.14 -8.27
N PRO A 81 -7.26 6.93 -8.86
CA PRO A 81 -7.58 6.81 -10.28
C PRO A 81 -8.91 7.48 -10.65
N GLY A 82 -9.93 7.38 -9.79
CA GLY A 82 -11.21 8.07 -9.96
C GLY A 82 -11.07 9.58 -9.85
N LEU A 83 -10.35 10.07 -8.85
CA LEU A 83 -10.07 11.49 -8.67
C LEU A 83 -9.33 12.08 -9.88
N TYR A 84 -8.31 11.39 -10.38
CA TYR A 84 -7.57 11.85 -11.56
C TYR A 84 -8.43 11.85 -12.83
N ALA A 85 -9.35 10.90 -12.99
CA ALA A 85 -10.30 10.91 -14.09
C ALA A 85 -11.22 12.14 -14.03
N VAL A 86 -11.68 12.55 -12.84
CA VAL A 86 -12.46 13.78 -12.65
C VAL A 86 -11.61 15.01 -12.96
N LEU A 87 -10.42 15.15 -12.39
CA LEU A 87 -9.55 16.31 -12.59
C LEU A 87 -9.12 16.49 -14.06
N THR A 88 -8.82 15.41 -14.77
CA THR A 88 -8.48 15.44 -16.20
C THR A 88 -9.70 15.77 -17.05
N ALA A 89 -10.88 15.22 -16.72
CA ALA A 89 -12.12 15.52 -17.41
C ALA A 89 -12.59 16.97 -17.19
N LEU A 90 -12.29 17.58 -16.05
CA LEU A 90 -12.53 19.01 -15.79
C LEU A 90 -11.49 19.92 -16.47
N GLY A 91 -10.29 19.42 -16.73
CA GLY A 91 -9.18 20.19 -17.29
C GLY A 91 -8.27 20.83 -16.24
N ASP A 92 -8.43 20.45 -14.96
CA ASP A 92 -7.54 20.84 -13.87
C ASP A 92 -6.17 20.13 -14.00
N LEU A 93 -6.19 18.93 -14.59
CA LEU A 93 -4.99 18.21 -15.05
C LEU A 93 -5.02 18.06 -16.57
N PRO A 94 -3.85 18.04 -17.24
CA PRO A 94 -3.77 17.75 -18.68
C PRO A 94 -4.41 16.39 -19.00
N PHE A 95 -5.32 16.36 -19.97
CA PHE A 95 -6.13 15.16 -20.25
C PHE A 95 -5.31 13.92 -20.58
N HIS A 96 -4.17 14.08 -21.29
CA HIS A 96 -3.30 12.94 -21.64
C HIS A 96 -2.74 12.19 -20.42
N LYS A 97 -2.75 12.80 -19.23
CA LYS A 97 -2.30 12.15 -17.98
C LYS A 97 -3.12 10.91 -17.59
N ILE A 98 -4.34 10.73 -18.10
CA ILE A 98 -5.10 9.48 -17.90
C ILE A 98 -4.36 8.24 -18.43
N HIS A 99 -3.41 8.42 -19.36
CA HIS A 99 -2.59 7.38 -19.94
C HIS A 99 -1.30 7.09 -19.15
N GLU A 100 -1.05 7.85 -18.08
CA GLU A 100 0.23 7.85 -17.34
C GLU A 100 0.07 7.45 -15.87
N LEU A 101 -1.02 6.78 -15.51
CA LEU A 101 -1.21 6.28 -14.14
C LEU A 101 -0.10 5.28 -13.78
N ARG A 102 0.50 5.46 -12.59
CA ARG A 102 1.57 4.60 -12.02
C ARG A 102 2.82 4.48 -12.89
N LYS A 103 3.13 5.53 -13.64
CA LYS A 103 4.41 5.68 -14.36
C LYS A 103 5.28 6.73 -13.70
N LEU A 104 6.59 6.61 -13.90
CA LEU A 104 7.53 7.65 -13.48
C LEU A 104 7.14 8.98 -14.15
N ASP A 105 7.14 10.07 -13.39
CA ASP A 105 6.69 11.42 -13.82
C ASP A 105 5.22 11.48 -14.30
N GLY A 106 4.46 10.41 -14.12
CA GLY A 106 3.04 10.33 -14.44
C GLY A 106 2.13 10.67 -13.25
N LEU A 107 0.95 10.01 -13.20
CA LEU A 107 0.04 10.12 -12.07
C LEU A 107 0.37 9.04 -11.03
N PRO A 108 0.63 9.41 -9.77
CA PRO A 108 0.97 8.44 -8.73
C PRO A 108 -0.21 7.52 -8.37
N GLY A 109 0.09 6.36 -7.79
CA GLY A 109 -0.93 5.37 -7.41
C GLY A 109 -1.85 5.82 -6.27
N HIS A 110 -1.38 6.73 -5.43
CA HIS A 110 -2.11 7.43 -4.36
C HIS A 110 -1.84 8.94 -4.48
N PRO A 111 -2.73 9.80 -3.95
CA PRO A 111 -2.57 11.26 -4.05
C PRO A 111 -1.23 11.74 -3.50
N ASP A 112 -0.53 12.54 -4.29
CA ASP A 112 0.75 13.16 -3.95
C ASP A 112 0.70 14.65 -4.23
N ILE A 113 1.24 15.47 -3.32
CA ILE A 113 1.25 16.95 -3.39
C ILE A 113 1.97 17.49 -4.61
N GLY A 114 2.83 16.70 -5.26
CA GLY A 114 3.44 17.04 -6.54
C GLY A 114 2.45 17.06 -7.71
N THR A 115 1.25 16.52 -7.53
CA THR A 115 0.19 16.51 -8.54
C THR A 115 -0.70 17.75 -8.37
N VAL A 116 -0.91 18.50 -9.44
CA VAL A 116 -1.78 19.70 -9.42
C VAL A 116 -3.19 19.33 -8.94
N GLY A 117 -3.74 20.13 -8.03
CA GLY A 117 -5.07 19.90 -7.42
C GLY A 117 -5.07 18.94 -6.22
N ILE A 118 -3.94 18.37 -5.83
CA ILE A 118 -3.80 17.51 -4.66
C ILE A 118 -3.20 18.31 -3.49
N PRO A 119 -3.98 18.58 -2.43
CA PRO A 119 -3.52 19.45 -1.33
C PRO A 119 -2.61 18.75 -0.31
N CYS A 120 -2.61 17.42 -0.26
CA CYS A 120 -1.73 16.65 0.64
C CYS A 120 -1.60 15.19 0.21
N ASN A 121 -0.51 14.55 0.63
CA ASN A 121 -0.28 13.13 0.43
C ASN A 121 -1.24 12.29 1.29
N THR A 122 -1.83 11.25 0.69
CA THR A 122 -2.69 10.29 1.36
C THR A 122 -2.37 8.86 0.89
N GLY A 123 -3.15 7.86 1.33
CA GLY A 123 -2.92 6.43 1.02
C GLY A 123 -2.56 5.60 2.24
N SER A 124 -1.86 6.18 3.22
CA SER A 124 -1.77 5.60 4.56
C SER A 124 -2.97 6.08 5.37
N LEU A 125 -3.84 5.15 5.76
CA LEU A 125 -5.17 5.43 6.32
C LEU A 125 -5.14 6.11 7.69
N GLY A 126 -6.24 6.76 8.06
CA GLY A 126 -6.48 7.32 9.39
C GLY A 126 -6.04 8.77 9.60
N MET A 127 -5.20 9.36 8.73
CA MET A 127 -4.54 10.66 8.98
C MET A 127 -5.31 11.88 8.44
N GLY A 128 -6.27 11.70 7.53
CA GLY A 128 -6.86 12.81 6.77
C GLY A 128 -7.57 13.84 7.61
N ILE A 129 -8.41 13.41 8.56
CA ILE A 129 -9.15 14.33 9.44
C ILE A 129 -8.19 15.20 10.27
N SER A 130 -7.11 14.61 10.78
CA SER A 130 -6.08 15.34 11.53
C SER A 130 -5.36 16.38 10.67
N LYS A 131 -5.05 16.05 9.39
CA LYS A 131 -4.48 17.01 8.42
C LYS A 131 -5.44 18.18 8.17
N ALA A 132 -6.73 17.91 7.95
CA ALA A 132 -7.76 18.93 7.76
C ALA A 132 -7.85 19.87 8.97
N LYS A 133 -7.81 19.34 10.19
CA LYS A 133 -7.76 20.16 11.43
C LYS A 133 -6.58 21.12 11.44
N GLY A 134 -5.40 20.65 11.00
CA GLY A 134 -4.23 21.50 10.86
C GLY A 134 -4.42 22.63 9.84
N MET A 135 -5.00 22.30 8.67
CA MET A 135 -5.31 23.28 7.62
C MET A 135 -6.30 24.34 8.10
N ILE A 136 -7.40 23.92 8.80
CA ILE A 136 -8.39 24.84 9.38
C ILE A 136 -7.74 25.78 10.39
N ARG A 137 -6.87 25.28 11.27
CA ARG A 137 -6.15 26.12 12.23
C ARG A 137 -5.25 27.15 11.54
N ALA A 138 -4.53 26.75 10.51
CA ALA A 138 -3.71 27.66 9.72
C ALA A 138 -4.56 28.73 9.02
N ASP A 139 -5.67 28.35 8.42
CA ASP A 139 -6.61 29.28 7.79
C ASP A 139 -7.18 30.28 8.80
N ARG A 140 -7.62 29.82 9.97
CA ARG A 140 -8.10 30.71 11.06
C ARG A 140 -7.04 31.72 11.50
N LEU A 141 -5.78 31.29 11.64
CA LEU A 141 -4.65 32.16 11.99
C LEU A 141 -4.36 33.21 10.90
N ASN A 142 -4.60 32.85 9.64
CA ASN A 142 -4.41 33.74 8.49
C ASN A 142 -5.65 34.57 8.14
N GLY A 143 -6.75 34.45 8.91
CA GLY A 143 -8.01 35.15 8.64
C GLY A 143 -8.75 34.63 7.40
N ILE A 144 -8.41 33.45 6.91
CA ILE A 144 -9.02 32.81 5.74
C ILE A 144 -10.26 32.03 6.18
N ARG A 145 -11.35 32.17 5.42
CA ARG A 145 -12.57 31.37 5.61
C ARG A 145 -12.76 30.45 4.40
N ARG A 146 -12.81 29.15 4.63
CA ARG A 146 -13.13 28.16 3.59
C ARG A 146 -13.65 26.86 4.21
N GLY A 147 -14.40 26.07 3.46
CA GLY A 147 -14.74 24.70 3.82
C GLY A 147 -13.60 23.74 3.52
N ILE A 148 -13.40 22.75 4.37
CA ILE A 148 -12.48 21.62 4.10
C ILE A 148 -13.27 20.34 4.13
N PHE A 149 -13.24 19.62 3.00
CA PHE A 149 -13.96 18.38 2.77
C PHE A 149 -12.97 17.23 2.73
N VAL A 150 -13.20 16.22 3.55
CA VAL A 150 -12.34 15.02 3.64
C VAL A 150 -13.18 13.79 3.37
N MET A 151 -12.86 13.03 2.33
CA MET A 151 -13.49 11.74 2.11
C MET A 151 -12.69 10.65 2.82
N THR A 152 -13.36 9.86 3.66
CA THR A 152 -12.81 8.65 4.28
C THR A 152 -13.47 7.41 3.69
N GLY A 153 -12.79 6.27 3.77
CA GLY A 153 -13.43 4.97 3.58
C GLY A 153 -14.10 4.52 4.89
N ASP A 154 -15.06 3.61 4.80
CA ASP A 154 -15.67 2.98 5.97
C ASP A 154 -14.67 2.06 6.70
N GLY A 155 -13.89 1.24 5.98
CA GLY A 155 -12.81 0.46 6.58
C GLY A 155 -11.75 1.34 7.26
N GLU A 156 -11.45 2.51 6.72
CA GLU A 156 -10.54 3.49 7.33
C GLU A 156 -11.01 3.94 8.72
N LEU A 157 -12.32 3.89 9.02
CA LEU A 157 -12.85 4.25 10.35
C LEU A 157 -12.44 3.25 11.44
N GLN A 158 -11.86 2.12 11.11
CA GLN A 158 -11.31 1.19 12.09
C GLN A 158 -9.98 1.68 12.68
N GLU A 159 -9.28 2.58 11.99
CA GLU A 159 -8.04 3.21 12.48
C GLU A 159 -8.29 4.06 13.73
N GLY A 160 -7.51 3.80 14.80
CA GLY A 160 -7.65 4.52 16.08
C GLY A 160 -7.51 6.03 15.95
N GLN A 161 -6.62 6.53 15.08
CA GLN A 161 -6.38 7.95 14.86
C GLN A 161 -7.63 8.70 14.34
N ILE A 162 -8.54 8.03 13.64
CA ILE A 162 -9.83 8.62 13.26
C ILE A 162 -10.55 9.09 14.51
N TRP A 163 -10.76 8.20 15.49
CA TRP A 163 -11.50 8.50 16.73
C TRP A 163 -10.80 9.54 17.59
N GLU A 164 -9.48 9.50 17.70
CA GLU A 164 -8.67 10.55 18.35
C GLU A 164 -8.91 11.93 17.71
N SER A 165 -9.06 11.97 16.39
CA SER A 165 -9.23 13.22 15.65
C SER A 165 -10.59 13.88 15.89
N LEU A 166 -11.67 13.09 16.11
CA LEU A 166 -13.05 13.56 16.21
C LEU A 166 -13.26 14.46 17.43
N GLN A 167 -12.79 14.03 18.61
CA GLN A 167 -12.93 14.79 19.85
C GLN A 167 -12.31 16.18 19.75
N GLY A 168 -11.08 16.24 19.19
CA GLY A 168 -10.39 17.52 19.05
C GLY A 168 -11.02 18.47 18.03
N ALA A 169 -11.68 17.96 16.98
CA ALA A 169 -12.44 18.77 16.03
C ALA A 169 -13.70 19.39 16.66
N ALA A 170 -14.44 18.59 17.42
CA ALA A 170 -15.63 19.05 18.14
C ALA A 170 -15.29 20.09 19.21
N ASN A 171 -14.27 19.82 20.05
CA ASN A 171 -13.81 20.77 21.09
C ASN A 171 -13.37 22.12 20.52
N ALA A 172 -12.80 22.11 19.30
CA ALA A 172 -12.37 23.33 18.61
C ALA A 172 -13.48 23.99 17.76
N CYS A 173 -14.71 23.47 17.84
CA CYS A 173 -15.88 23.98 17.10
C CYS A 173 -15.53 24.18 15.60
N MET A 174 -14.97 23.14 14.95
CA MET A 174 -14.49 23.24 13.56
C MET A 174 -15.63 23.09 12.56
N GLY A 175 -16.50 24.12 12.48
CA GLY A 175 -17.63 24.15 11.54
C GLY A 175 -17.21 24.21 10.06
N GLU A 176 -15.96 24.49 9.77
CA GLU A 176 -15.37 24.44 8.43
C GLU A 176 -15.13 23.01 7.93
N LEU A 177 -15.08 22.02 8.86
CA LEU A 177 -14.78 20.64 8.55
C LEU A 177 -16.04 19.86 8.18
N THR A 178 -16.02 19.25 7.01
CA THR A 178 -17.01 18.25 6.58
C THR A 178 -16.28 16.95 6.21
N VAL A 179 -16.55 15.88 6.92
CA VAL A 179 -16.10 14.54 6.59
C VAL A 179 -17.19 13.82 5.78
N ILE A 180 -16.80 13.13 4.72
CA ILE A 180 -17.70 12.30 3.91
C ILE A 180 -17.20 10.86 4.01
N VAL A 181 -18.03 9.98 4.55
CA VAL A 181 -17.70 8.55 4.62
C VAL A 181 -18.25 7.87 3.37
N ASP A 182 -17.37 7.37 2.52
CA ASP A 182 -17.74 6.45 1.44
C ASP A 182 -18.09 5.08 2.06
N HIS A 183 -19.36 4.95 2.46
CA HIS A 183 -19.87 3.78 3.17
C HIS A 183 -20.34 2.72 2.19
N ASN A 184 -19.39 2.08 1.51
CA ASN A 184 -19.66 1.04 0.51
C ASN A 184 -19.73 -0.38 1.11
N LYS A 185 -19.42 -0.56 2.39
CA LYS A 185 -19.58 -1.76 3.23
C LYS A 185 -18.62 -2.92 2.90
N ILE A 186 -17.69 -2.73 1.96
CA ILE A 186 -16.72 -3.75 1.55
C ILE A 186 -15.31 -3.20 1.70
N GLN A 187 -14.49 -3.88 2.50
CA GLN A 187 -13.08 -3.55 2.75
C GLN A 187 -12.16 -4.13 1.66
N SER A 188 -10.91 -4.42 1.97
CA SER A 188 -9.97 -4.97 0.99
C SER A 188 -10.44 -6.32 0.48
N ASP A 189 -10.68 -7.24 1.36
CA ASP A 189 -10.98 -8.64 1.03
C ASP A 189 -12.48 -8.94 1.03
N THR A 190 -13.26 -8.42 2.00
CA THR A 190 -14.65 -8.82 2.18
C THR A 190 -15.50 -7.73 2.85
N TRP A 191 -16.71 -8.09 3.28
CA TRP A 191 -17.65 -7.22 3.96
C TRP A 191 -17.11 -6.71 5.31
N ILE A 192 -17.31 -5.43 5.58
CA ILE A 192 -16.93 -4.80 6.85
C ILE A 192 -17.58 -5.48 8.07
N GLU A 193 -18.81 -5.99 7.90
CA GLU A 193 -19.53 -6.75 8.94
C GLU A 193 -18.84 -8.09 9.30
N LYS A 194 -18.02 -8.64 8.39
CA LYS A 194 -17.26 -9.87 8.62
C LYS A 194 -15.86 -9.60 9.17
N VAL A 195 -15.26 -8.47 8.78
CA VAL A 195 -13.92 -8.07 9.23
C VAL A 195 -13.98 -7.47 10.63
N SER A 196 -14.59 -6.30 10.77
CA SER A 196 -14.77 -5.60 12.04
C SER A 196 -15.95 -4.63 11.94
N PRO A 197 -17.14 -5.04 12.42
CA PRO A 197 -18.36 -4.24 12.31
C PRO A 197 -18.26 -2.86 12.93
N LEU A 198 -18.64 -1.83 12.18
CA LEU A 198 -18.61 -0.45 12.67
C LEU A 198 -19.78 -0.09 13.60
N GLY A 199 -20.82 -0.93 13.67
CA GLY A 199 -22.02 -0.68 14.46
C GLY A 199 -22.77 0.59 14.02
N ASP A 200 -23.43 1.28 14.95
CA ASP A 200 -24.18 2.52 14.67
C ASP A 200 -23.24 3.71 14.53
N LEU A 201 -22.80 3.98 13.29
CA LEU A 201 -21.92 5.10 12.98
C LEU A 201 -22.55 6.46 13.29
N GLU A 202 -23.85 6.64 13.03
CA GLU A 202 -24.51 7.92 13.29
C GLU A 202 -24.47 8.26 14.77
N SER A 203 -24.83 7.31 15.64
CA SER A 203 -24.77 7.50 17.08
C SER A 203 -23.34 7.73 17.59
N LYS A 204 -22.35 7.03 17.03
CA LYS A 204 -20.94 7.24 17.38
C LYS A 204 -20.48 8.67 17.07
N PHE A 205 -20.69 9.16 15.85
CA PHE A 205 -20.31 10.54 15.50
C PHE A 205 -21.07 11.58 16.31
N ARG A 206 -22.39 11.38 16.58
CA ARG A 206 -23.16 12.27 17.45
C ARG A 206 -22.63 12.32 18.88
N ALA A 207 -22.17 11.18 19.42
CA ALA A 207 -21.57 11.11 20.75
C ALA A 207 -20.27 11.93 20.84
N PHE A 208 -19.51 12.08 19.75
CA PHE A 208 -18.36 12.98 19.67
C PHE A 208 -18.73 14.46 19.44
N GLY A 209 -20.02 14.80 19.36
CA GLY A 209 -20.48 16.20 19.18
C GLY A 209 -20.51 16.67 17.72
N TRP A 210 -20.51 15.76 16.76
CA TRP A 210 -20.59 16.06 15.33
C TRP A 210 -22.04 16.19 14.85
N GLU A 211 -22.27 17.04 13.87
CA GLU A 211 -23.51 17.02 13.08
C GLU A 211 -23.46 15.88 12.08
N VAL A 212 -24.53 15.09 11.98
CA VAL A 212 -24.55 13.85 11.21
C VAL A 212 -25.71 13.82 10.22
N ALA A 213 -25.41 13.39 9.00
CA ALA A 213 -26.40 13.01 7.99
C ALA A 213 -26.02 11.67 7.36
N ALA A 214 -27.02 10.87 7.01
CA ALA A 214 -26.85 9.65 6.22
C ALA A 214 -27.78 9.70 5.01
N ILE A 215 -27.24 9.44 3.81
CA ILE A 215 -27.98 9.49 2.54
C ILE A 215 -27.52 8.39 1.59
N ASP A 216 -28.23 8.22 0.47
CA ASP A 216 -27.70 7.53 -0.71
C ASP A 216 -26.60 8.41 -1.34
N GLY A 217 -25.36 7.90 -1.37
CA GLY A 217 -24.19 8.60 -1.92
C GLY A 217 -24.18 8.69 -3.45
N HIS A 218 -25.18 8.10 -4.14
CA HIS A 218 -25.38 8.20 -5.58
C HIS A 218 -26.51 9.18 -5.96
N ASP A 219 -27.20 9.78 -4.97
CA ASP A 219 -28.26 10.76 -5.18
C ASP A 219 -27.72 12.20 -5.07
N PHE A 220 -27.48 12.83 -6.22
CA PHE A 220 -26.99 14.21 -6.30
C PHE A 220 -27.94 15.22 -5.63
N ALA A 221 -29.26 15.03 -5.71
CA ALA A 221 -30.23 15.93 -5.09
C ALA A 221 -30.23 15.82 -3.57
N ALA A 222 -30.03 14.60 -3.04
CA ALA A 222 -29.87 14.38 -1.61
C ALA A 222 -28.57 15.04 -1.10
N MET A 223 -27.47 14.94 -1.84
CA MET A 223 -26.20 15.60 -1.51
C MET A 223 -26.35 17.12 -1.46
N ASP A 224 -26.99 17.75 -2.44
CA ASP A 224 -27.27 19.20 -2.46
C ASP A 224 -28.13 19.66 -1.27
N THR A 225 -29.13 18.86 -0.92
CA THR A 225 -30.01 19.14 0.23
C THR A 225 -29.21 19.15 1.55
N ILE A 226 -28.34 18.17 1.71
CA ILE A 226 -27.50 18.08 2.93
C ILE A 226 -26.45 19.17 2.97
N LEU A 227 -25.81 19.55 1.84
CA LEU A 227 -24.87 20.66 1.80
C LEU A 227 -25.53 21.95 2.28
N THR A 228 -26.73 22.27 1.78
CA THR A 228 -27.50 23.44 2.19
C THR A 228 -27.75 23.45 3.70
N ARG A 229 -28.09 22.29 4.30
CA ARG A 229 -28.23 22.15 5.76
C ARG A 229 -26.90 22.37 6.47
N PHE A 230 -25.82 21.77 6.00
CA PHE A 230 -24.49 21.85 6.61
C PHE A 230 -23.89 23.26 6.56
N ASP A 231 -24.15 24.02 5.52
CA ASP A 231 -23.70 25.42 5.39
C ASP A 231 -24.29 26.32 6.47
N SER A 232 -25.47 25.99 7.00
CA SER A 232 -26.09 26.72 8.12
C SER A 232 -25.41 26.42 9.48
N ILE A 233 -24.51 25.44 9.57
CA ILE A 233 -23.90 24.95 10.81
C ILE A 233 -22.44 25.37 10.87
N SER A 234 -22.11 26.36 11.69
CA SER A 234 -20.76 26.89 11.88
C SER A 234 -20.11 26.50 13.22
N SER A 235 -20.87 25.91 14.14
CA SER A 235 -20.43 25.69 15.52
C SER A 235 -19.87 24.31 15.82
N ARG A 236 -19.97 23.38 14.87
CA ARG A 236 -19.49 22.01 15.05
C ARG A 236 -19.08 21.37 13.71
N PRO A 237 -18.16 20.39 13.72
CA PRO A 237 -17.81 19.63 12.52
C PRO A 237 -18.99 18.78 12.05
N LYS A 238 -18.97 18.41 10.77
CA LYS A 238 -20.06 17.71 10.10
C LYS A 238 -19.56 16.40 9.48
N VAL A 239 -20.40 15.39 9.49
CA VAL A 239 -20.16 14.14 8.80
C VAL A 239 -21.34 13.74 7.94
N LEU A 240 -21.07 13.43 6.70
CA LEU A 240 -21.99 12.83 5.74
C LEU A 240 -21.64 11.36 5.56
N ILE A 241 -22.48 10.46 6.03
CA ILE A 241 -22.38 9.03 5.76
C ILE A 241 -23.09 8.79 4.42
N ALA A 242 -22.29 8.68 3.37
CA ALA A 242 -22.76 8.43 2.02
C ALA A 242 -22.81 6.91 1.79
N ASN A 243 -24.02 6.34 1.82
CA ASN A 243 -24.22 4.94 1.50
C ASN A 243 -24.00 4.74 0.01
N THR A 244 -22.93 4.05 -0.35
CA THR A 244 -22.51 3.80 -1.73
C THR A 244 -22.46 2.31 -2.03
N THR A 245 -22.20 1.98 -3.31
CA THR A 245 -21.99 0.62 -3.78
C THR A 245 -20.59 0.49 -4.34
N LYS A 246 -19.76 -0.41 -3.77
CA LYS A 246 -18.41 -0.68 -4.29
C LYS A 246 -18.50 -1.25 -5.70
N GLY A 247 -17.74 -0.70 -6.66
CA GLY A 247 -17.83 -1.14 -8.07
C GLY A 247 -18.99 -0.53 -8.86
N ARG A 248 -19.67 0.49 -8.34
CA ARG A 248 -20.86 1.14 -8.90
C ARG A 248 -20.77 1.40 -10.41
N GLY A 249 -21.81 0.94 -11.13
CA GLY A 249 -21.96 1.14 -12.58
C GLY A 249 -21.54 -0.07 -13.42
N VAL A 250 -21.00 -1.12 -12.82
CA VAL A 250 -20.71 -2.39 -13.48
C VAL A 250 -21.30 -3.52 -12.63
N SER A 251 -22.35 -4.16 -13.12
CA SER A 251 -23.21 -5.05 -12.33
C SER A 251 -22.44 -6.15 -11.60
N PHE A 252 -21.52 -6.82 -12.27
CA PHE A 252 -20.73 -7.91 -11.69
C PHE A 252 -19.56 -7.42 -10.80
N MET A 253 -19.26 -6.10 -10.78
CA MET A 253 -18.30 -5.49 -9.86
C MET A 253 -18.95 -4.99 -8.57
N GLU A 254 -20.28 -4.90 -8.53
CA GLU A 254 -21.04 -4.52 -7.34
C GLU A 254 -21.21 -5.70 -6.37
N GLU A 255 -20.81 -6.91 -6.75
CA GLU A 255 -21.02 -8.13 -6.00
C GLU A 255 -19.71 -8.71 -5.49
N THR A 256 -19.77 -9.38 -4.33
CA THR A 256 -18.69 -10.25 -3.84
C THR A 256 -18.79 -11.62 -4.51
N SER A 257 -17.69 -12.37 -4.54
CA SER A 257 -17.68 -13.76 -4.99
C SER A 257 -17.32 -14.68 -3.82
N ALA A 258 -18.02 -15.81 -3.72
CA ALA A 258 -17.70 -16.84 -2.75
C ALA A 258 -16.51 -17.70 -3.21
N ALA A 259 -15.59 -18.01 -2.28
CA ALA A 259 -14.56 -19.04 -2.44
C ALA A 259 -14.56 -19.89 -1.16
N GLY A 260 -15.10 -21.11 -1.25
CA GLY A 260 -15.34 -21.94 -0.07
C GLY A 260 -16.35 -21.31 0.89
N GLU A 261 -15.97 -21.13 2.14
CA GLU A 261 -16.78 -20.45 3.18
C GLU A 261 -16.61 -18.92 3.17
N PHE A 262 -15.68 -18.40 2.36
CA PHE A 262 -15.36 -16.99 2.30
C PHE A 262 -15.95 -16.33 1.06
N GLU A 263 -16.43 -15.11 1.22
CA GLU A 263 -16.84 -14.22 0.14
C GLU A 263 -15.76 -13.15 -0.04
N PHE A 264 -15.20 -13.04 -1.24
CA PHE A 264 -14.13 -12.07 -1.54
C PHE A 264 -14.56 -11.06 -2.60
N TYR A 265 -14.07 -9.82 -2.43
CA TYR A 265 -14.22 -8.77 -3.41
C TYR A 265 -13.02 -8.76 -4.38
N LYS A 266 -13.25 -9.13 -5.63
CA LYS A 266 -12.19 -9.33 -6.64
C LYS A 266 -11.65 -8.05 -7.27
N PHE A 267 -12.35 -6.92 -7.09
CA PHE A 267 -12.05 -5.66 -7.79
C PHE A 267 -11.54 -4.56 -6.85
N HIS A 268 -10.96 -4.96 -5.71
CA HIS A 268 -10.36 -4.01 -4.78
C HIS A 268 -9.09 -3.40 -5.40
N SER A 269 -8.14 -4.21 -5.81
CA SER A 269 -6.87 -3.78 -6.41
C SER A 269 -6.54 -4.62 -7.65
N GLY A 270 -5.59 -4.14 -8.47
CA GLY A 270 -5.20 -4.82 -9.70
C GLY A 270 -5.97 -4.33 -10.92
N ALA A 271 -5.54 -4.77 -12.11
CA ALA A 271 -6.27 -4.60 -13.35
C ALA A 271 -7.01 -5.90 -13.67
N PRO A 272 -8.27 -5.85 -14.17
CA PRO A 272 -9.02 -7.03 -14.53
C PRO A 272 -8.41 -7.73 -15.75
N ALA A 273 -8.81 -8.98 -15.98
CA ALA A 273 -8.53 -9.66 -17.24
C ALA A 273 -9.18 -8.93 -18.42
N THR A 274 -8.63 -9.08 -19.63
CA THR A 274 -9.10 -8.35 -20.82
C THR A 274 -10.61 -8.57 -21.10
N SER A 275 -11.11 -9.81 -20.96
CA SER A 275 -12.53 -10.08 -21.14
C SER A 275 -13.41 -9.37 -20.12
N VAL A 276 -13.00 -9.33 -18.87
CA VAL A 276 -13.70 -8.63 -17.78
C VAL A 276 -13.69 -7.11 -18.01
N PHE A 277 -12.58 -6.57 -18.53
CA PHE A 277 -12.49 -5.16 -18.93
C PHE A 277 -13.47 -4.84 -20.06
N ASP A 278 -13.53 -5.68 -21.09
CA ASP A 278 -14.42 -5.47 -22.24
C ASP A 278 -15.91 -5.51 -21.82
N ASP A 279 -16.29 -6.44 -20.95
CA ASP A 279 -17.65 -6.53 -20.40
C ASP A 279 -18.01 -5.30 -19.56
N ALA A 280 -17.11 -4.87 -18.67
CA ALA A 280 -17.30 -3.66 -17.85
C ALA A 280 -17.42 -2.40 -18.71
N LEU A 281 -16.60 -2.28 -19.75
CA LEU A 281 -16.63 -1.17 -20.68
C LEU A 281 -17.95 -1.12 -21.45
N LEU A 282 -18.49 -2.28 -21.87
CA LEU A 282 -19.78 -2.36 -22.56
C LEU A 282 -20.94 -1.89 -21.67
N GLU A 283 -20.99 -2.29 -20.40
CA GLU A 283 -22.00 -1.81 -19.46
C GLU A 283 -21.91 -0.29 -19.27
N LEU A 284 -20.72 0.24 -19.03
CA LEU A 284 -20.50 1.69 -18.83
C LEU A 284 -20.83 2.51 -20.09
N ILE A 285 -20.50 2.03 -21.29
CA ILE A 285 -20.87 2.67 -22.55
C ILE A 285 -22.39 2.67 -22.73
N GLY A 286 -23.05 1.55 -22.41
CA GLY A 286 -24.51 1.45 -22.43
C GLY A 286 -25.18 2.47 -21.53
N GLU A 287 -24.69 2.62 -20.30
CA GLU A 287 -25.18 3.61 -19.33
C GLU A 287 -24.89 5.05 -19.79
N ALA A 288 -23.69 5.33 -20.31
CA ALA A 288 -23.35 6.66 -20.83
C ALA A 288 -24.27 7.08 -21.98
N LYS A 289 -24.63 6.14 -22.88
CA LYS A 289 -25.60 6.39 -23.95
C LYS A 289 -27.02 6.62 -23.41
N ARG A 290 -27.44 5.84 -22.45
CA ARG A 290 -28.74 6.00 -21.79
C ARG A 290 -28.90 7.38 -21.15
N LEU A 291 -27.85 7.89 -20.51
CA LEU A 291 -27.85 9.18 -19.84
C LEU A 291 -27.53 10.35 -20.76
N GLY A 292 -26.63 10.18 -21.71
CA GLY A 292 -26.05 11.23 -22.54
C GLY A 292 -26.51 11.27 -24.01
N GLY A 293 -27.37 10.31 -24.43
CA GLY A 293 -27.82 10.13 -25.81
C GLY A 293 -26.92 9.19 -26.63
N ASP A 294 -27.48 8.72 -27.77
CA ASP A 294 -26.85 7.66 -28.59
C ASP A 294 -25.52 8.05 -29.25
N ALA A 295 -25.26 9.33 -29.43
CA ALA A 295 -24.06 9.86 -30.10
C ALA A 295 -22.86 9.99 -29.16
N LEU A 296 -22.51 8.92 -28.42
CA LEU A 296 -21.33 8.91 -27.53
C LEU A 296 -20.04 8.76 -28.34
N CYS A 297 -19.13 9.70 -28.20
CA CYS A 297 -17.78 9.63 -28.75
C CYS A 297 -16.84 8.81 -27.84
N ILE A 298 -16.24 7.76 -28.39
CA ILE A 298 -15.25 6.92 -27.71
C ILE A 298 -13.99 6.86 -28.58
N GLU A 299 -12.85 7.22 -28.00
CA GLU A 299 -11.55 6.99 -28.61
C GLU A 299 -10.95 5.67 -28.12
N SER A 300 -10.06 5.09 -28.90
CA SER A 300 -9.38 3.85 -28.52
C SER A 300 -8.01 3.72 -29.15
N GLU A 301 -7.15 2.95 -28.47
CA GLU A 301 -5.84 2.53 -28.96
C GLU A 301 -5.66 1.03 -28.80
N THR A 302 -4.73 0.46 -29.57
CA THR A 302 -4.32 -0.94 -29.40
C THR A 302 -2.93 -0.97 -28.76
N ILE A 303 -2.81 -1.63 -27.63
CA ILE A 303 -1.54 -1.87 -26.95
C ILE A 303 -1.22 -3.36 -26.94
N PRO A 304 0.07 -3.75 -26.78
CA PRO A 304 0.43 -5.15 -26.61
C PRO A 304 -0.33 -5.80 -25.44
N ASP A 305 -0.64 -7.08 -25.57
CA ASP A 305 -1.22 -7.82 -24.46
C ASP A 305 -0.22 -7.89 -23.31
N ARG A 306 -0.73 -7.84 -22.09
CA ARG A 306 0.11 -8.00 -20.92
C ARG A 306 0.52 -9.44 -20.74
N VAL A 307 1.80 -9.64 -20.58
CA VAL A 307 2.34 -10.91 -20.12
C VAL A 307 2.26 -10.90 -18.59
N PRO A 308 1.54 -11.84 -17.97
CA PRO A 308 1.55 -11.95 -16.52
C PRO A 308 3.00 -12.10 -16.03
N PRO A 309 3.38 -11.44 -14.94
CA PRO A 309 4.71 -11.59 -14.38
C PRO A 309 4.93 -13.07 -13.97
N VAL A 310 6.00 -13.65 -14.46
CA VAL A 310 6.44 -15.02 -14.13
C VAL A 310 7.39 -14.95 -12.94
N GLY A 311 7.37 -15.96 -12.07
CA GLY A 311 8.32 -16.05 -10.97
C GLY A 311 7.74 -16.61 -9.69
N GLN A 312 8.60 -16.73 -8.69
CA GLN A 312 8.24 -17.21 -7.37
C GLN A 312 7.49 -16.11 -6.59
N ARG A 313 6.47 -16.52 -5.85
CA ARG A 313 5.79 -15.65 -4.87
C ARG A 313 6.13 -16.12 -3.46
N LEU A 314 6.82 -15.29 -2.71
CA LEU A 314 7.26 -15.63 -1.35
C LEU A 314 6.07 -15.81 -0.40
N VAL A 315 5.05 -14.97 -0.52
CA VAL A 315 3.83 -15.05 0.31
C VAL A 315 3.07 -16.37 0.15
N SER A 316 3.08 -16.97 -1.04
CA SER A 316 2.43 -18.27 -1.26
C SER A 316 3.17 -19.41 -0.53
N ALA A 317 4.51 -19.48 -0.69
CA ALA A 317 5.33 -20.48 -0.01
C ALA A 317 5.32 -20.28 1.52
N TYR A 318 5.27 -19.03 1.97
CA TYR A 318 5.08 -18.66 3.37
C TYR A 318 3.74 -19.22 3.90
N GLY A 319 2.62 -18.98 3.20
CA GLY A 319 1.29 -19.44 3.61
C GLY A 319 1.18 -20.97 3.70
N GLU A 320 1.79 -21.69 2.73
CA GLU A 320 1.87 -23.17 2.79
C GLU A 320 2.65 -23.65 4.01
N GLU A 321 3.77 -23.02 4.34
CA GLU A 321 4.53 -23.35 5.53
C GLU A 321 3.76 -23.00 6.81
N LEU A 322 3.04 -21.88 6.81
CA LEU A 322 2.23 -21.47 7.96
C LEU A 322 1.17 -22.54 8.32
N VAL A 323 0.53 -23.16 7.33
CA VAL A 323 -0.38 -24.29 7.55
C VAL A 323 0.35 -25.48 8.15
N ARG A 324 1.57 -25.82 7.66
CA ARG A 324 2.40 -26.92 8.21
C ARG A 324 2.80 -26.64 9.67
N GLN A 325 3.20 -25.42 9.98
CA GLN A 325 3.54 -25.01 11.34
C GLN A 325 2.30 -25.02 12.25
N GLY A 326 1.13 -24.61 11.74
CA GLY A 326 -0.14 -24.69 12.43
C GLY A 326 -0.53 -26.12 12.83
N ALA A 327 -0.23 -27.12 11.97
CA ALA A 327 -0.44 -28.54 12.29
C ALA A 327 0.48 -29.04 13.41
N ARG A 328 1.74 -28.55 13.46
CA ARG A 328 2.76 -28.99 14.43
C ARG A 328 2.62 -28.29 15.79
N TYR A 329 2.14 -27.03 15.78
CA TYR A 329 2.07 -26.17 16.98
C TYR A 329 0.64 -25.72 17.25
N PRO A 330 -0.15 -26.46 18.07
CA PRO A 330 -1.55 -26.12 18.37
C PRO A 330 -1.74 -24.78 19.10
N ASN A 331 -0.69 -24.25 19.72
CA ASN A 331 -0.69 -22.96 20.38
C ASN A 331 -0.42 -21.77 19.42
N LEU A 332 -0.09 -22.02 18.14
CA LEU A 332 0.11 -21.00 17.13
C LEU A 332 -1.24 -20.37 16.77
N VAL A 333 -1.28 -19.03 16.78
CA VAL A 333 -2.45 -18.19 16.46
C VAL A 333 -2.01 -17.13 15.46
N VAL A 334 -2.82 -16.90 14.43
CA VAL A 334 -2.57 -15.92 13.36
C VAL A 334 -3.47 -14.72 13.55
N LEU A 335 -2.91 -13.50 13.46
CA LEU A 335 -3.65 -12.25 13.49
C LEU A 335 -3.42 -11.50 12.17
N ASP A 336 -4.47 -10.88 11.64
CA ASP A 336 -4.46 -10.11 10.39
C ASP A 336 -5.16 -8.75 10.55
N ALA A 337 -4.84 -7.82 9.67
CA ALA A 337 -5.42 -6.47 9.62
C ALA A 337 -6.01 -6.18 8.22
N ASP A 338 -7.03 -6.93 7.82
CA ASP A 338 -7.77 -6.83 6.55
C ASP A 338 -6.89 -7.04 5.28
N LEU A 339 -5.93 -7.96 5.36
CA LEU A 339 -4.98 -8.27 4.27
C LEU A 339 -4.76 -9.78 4.08
N MET A 340 -5.73 -10.60 4.48
CA MET A 340 -5.64 -12.06 4.48
C MET A 340 -5.22 -12.62 3.12
N VAL A 341 -5.79 -12.13 2.02
CA VAL A 341 -5.49 -12.59 0.66
C VAL A 341 -4.09 -12.15 0.24
N ASP A 342 -3.74 -10.88 0.45
CA ASP A 342 -2.45 -10.31 0.05
C ASP A 342 -1.27 -10.85 0.87
N CYS A 343 -1.50 -11.22 2.12
CA CYS A 343 -0.50 -11.83 3.00
C CYS A 343 -0.42 -13.36 2.89
N GLY A 344 -1.28 -13.99 2.05
CA GLY A 344 -1.26 -15.44 1.82
C GLY A 344 -1.81 -16.28 2.98
N LEU A 345 -2.75 -15.74 3.77
CA LEU A 345 -3.24 -16.35 5.00
C LEU A 345 -4.49 -17.22 4.82
N LEU A 346 -5.17 -17.11 3.68
CA LEU A 346 -6.40 -17.84 3.40
C LEU A 346 -6.29 -19.35 3.68
N PRO A 347 -5.21 -20.07 3.26
CA PRO A 347 -5.10 -21.50 3.56
C PRO A 347 -5.04 -21.81 5.06
N PHE A 348 -4.46 -20.90 5.87
CA PHE A 348 -4.44 -21.07 7.32
C PHE A 348 -5.80 -20.77 7.94
N ALA A 349 -6.49 -19.73 7.52
CA ALA A 349 -7.83 -19.37 7.97
C ALA A 349 -8.84 -20.50 7.68
N GLU A 350 -8.74 -21.12 6.50
CA GLU A 350 -9.56 -22.29 6.14
C GLU A 350 -9.23 -23.54 6.98
N ALA A 351 -7.94 -23.82 7.20
CA ALA A 351 -7.51 -25.00 7.94
C ALA A 351 -7.73 -24.87 9.46
N TYR A 352 -7.64 -23.67 10.00
CA TYR A 352 -7.66 -23.40 11.44
C TYR A 352 -8.47 -22.15 11.80
N PRO A 353 -9.78 -22.09 11.49
CA PRO A 353 -10.59 -20.88 11.66
C PRO A 353 -10.64 -20.37 13.10
N GLU A 354 -10.59 -21.27 14.10
CA GLU A 354 -10.58 -20.88 15.53
C GLU A 354 -9.26 -20.26 16.01
N ARG A 355 -8.21 -20.32 15.17
CA ARG A 355 -6.87 -19.78 15.45
C ARG A 355 -6.49 -18.64 14.53
N PHE A 356 -7.40 -18.21 13.68
CA PHE A 356 -7.29 -17.03 12.85
C PHE A 356 -8.12 -15.90 13.45
N ILE A 357 -7.50 -14.76 13.70
CA ILE A 357 -8.13 -13.59 14.31
C ILE A 357 -8.01 -12.43 13.32
N GLU A 358 -9.15 -12.06 12.76
CA GLU A 358 -9.25 -10.83 11.96
C GLU A 358 -9.47 -9.63 12.89
N CYS A 359 -8.54 -8.68 12.88
CA CYS A 359 -8.54 -7.52 13.77
C CYS A 359 -9.13 -6.25 13.13
N GLY A 360 -9.35 -6.27 11.81
CA GLY A 360 -9.65 -5.09 11.02
C GLY A 360 -8.42 -4.18 10.83
N ILE A 361 -8.63 -3.02 10.22
CA ILE A 361 -7.54 -2.05 9.97
C ILE A 361 -7.17 -1.33 11.28
N ALA A 362 -6.50 -2.06 12.18
CA ALA A 362 -6.20 -1.64 13.54
C ALA A 362 -4.87 -2.26 14.04
N GLU A 363 -3.76 -1.94 13.38
CA GLU A 363 -2.47 -2.59 13.60
C GLU A 363 -1.93 -2.42 15.02
N GLN A 364 -2.20 -1.29 15.68
CA GLN A 364 -1.79 -1.04 17.06
C GLN A 364 -2.52 -1.97 18.04
N ASP A 365 -3.82 -2.12 17.88
CA ASP A 365 -4.65 -3.02 18.69
C ASP A 365 -4.25 -4.47 18.44
N MET A 366 -4.10 -4.88 17.18
CA MET A 366 -3.65 -6.22 16.78
C MET A 366 -2.33 -6.62 17.44
N VAL A 367 -1.34 -5.74 17.44
CA VAL A 367 -0.02 -6.01 18.05
C VAL A 367 -0.12 -6.06 19.57
N SER A 368 -0.98 -5.26 20.18
CA SER A 368 -1.24 -5.33 21.63
C SER A 368 -1.98 -6.62 22.02
N GLN A 369 -2.96 -7.07 21.22
CA GLN A 369 -3.61 -8.36 21.41
C GLN A 369 -2.61 -9.53 21.33
N ALA A 370 -1.66 -9.45 20.38
CA ALA A 370 -0.61 -10.46 20.25
C ALA A 370 0.24 -10.59 21.52
N SER A 371 0.56 -9.47 22.22
CA SER A 371 1.21 -9.52 23.53
C SER A 371 0.38 -10.31 24.55
N GLY A 372 -0.91 -9.97 24.69
CA GLY A 372 -1.80 -10.67 25.59
C GLY A 372 -1.87 -12.18 25.32
N LEU A 373 -1.94 -12.57 24.04
CA LEU A 373 -1.90 -13.98 23.63
C LEU A 373 -0.58 -14.65 24.01
N ALA A 374 0.56 -14.00 23.78
CA ALA A 374 1.87 -14.53 24.10
C ALA A 374 2.08 -14.71 25.62
N LEU A 375 1.67 -13.72 26.42
CA LEU A 375 1.70 -13.78 27.88
C LEU A 375 0.87 -14.93 28.44
N HIS A 376 -0.15 -15.40 27.69
CA HIS A 376 -0.99 -16.55 28.04
C HIS A 376 -0.60 -17.86 27.31
N GLY A 377 0.66 -17.96 26.82
CA GLY A 377 1.24 -19.19 26.30
C GLY A 377 0.89 -19.53 24.85
N LYS A 378 0.30 -18.61 24.10
CA LYS A 378 0.13 -18.76 22.65
C LYS A 378 1.40 -18.29 21.92
N LEU A 379 1.53 -18.72 20.67
CA LEU A 379 2.54 -18.21 19.73
C LEU A 379 1.83 -17.39 18.66
N PRO A 380 1.67 -16.08 18.85
CA PRO A 380 1.02 -15.23 17.87
C PRO A 380 1.94 -14.92 16.69
N ILE A 381 1.37 -14.96 15.49
CA ILE A 381 1.98 -14.48 14.25
C ILE A 381 1.09 -13.36 13.71
N VAL A 382 1.65 -12.17 13.56
CA VAL A 382 0.95 -10.93 13.25
C VAL A 382 1.27 -10.50 11.83
N HIS A 383 0.25 -10.18 11.03
CA HIS A 383 0.39 -9.86 9.61
C HIS A 383 -0.20 -8.50 9.26
N SER A 384 0.53 -7.76 8.44
CA SER A 384 0.04 -6.62 7.67
C SER A 384 1.09 -6.27 6.59
N PHE A 385 0.85 -5.23 5.80
CA PHE A 385 1.91 -4.70 4.96
C PHE A 385 3.02 -4.08 5.83
N ALA A 386 4.26 -4.31 5.43
CA ALA A 386 5.44 -3.83 6.15
C ALA A 386 5.40 -2.31 6.42
N CYS A 387 4.90 -1.53 5.43
CA CYS A 387 4.76 -0.08 5.53
C CYS A 387 3.69 0.39 6.53
N PHE A 388 2.78 -0.49 6.97
CA PHE A 388 1.74 -0.18 7.96
C PHE A 388 2.09 -0.78 9.32
N LEU A 389 2.40 -2.07 9.38
CA LEU A 389 2.71 -2.78 10.62
C LEU A 389 3.84 -2.08 11.41
N THR A 390 4.95 -1.81 10.74
CA THR A 390 6.17 -1.42 11.45
C THR A 390 6.16 0.03 11.97
N PRO A 391 5.65 1.04 11.24
CA PRO A 391 5.61 2.40 11.77
C PRO A 391 4.41 2.67 12.69
N ARG A 392 3.23 2.07 12.42
CA ARG A 392 2.04 2.34 13.23
C ARG A 392 2.12 1.69 14.59
N ALA A 393 2.53 0.42 14.64
CA ALA A 393 2.60 -0.36 15.87
C ALA A 393 4.02 -0.43 16.48
N ASN A 394 4.91 0.51 16.15
CA ASN A 394 6.31 0.47 16.62
C ASN A 394 6.41 0.49 18.15
N GLU A 395 5.63 1.35 18.82
CA GLU A 395 5.58 1.41 20.28
C GLU A 395 5.10 0.10 20.90
N GLN A 396 4.06 -0.52 20.32
CA GLN A 396 3.52 -1.79 20.79
C GLN A 396 4.53 -2.93 20.60
N ILE A 397 5.25 -2.96 19.46
CA ILE A 397 6.34 -3.94 19.23
C ILE A 397 7.46 -3.75 20.27
N TYR A 398 7.85 -2.52 20.55
CA TYR A 398 8.83 -2.22 21.58
C TYR A 398 8.36 -2.65 22.98
N ASN A 399 7.10 -2.35 23.33
CA ASN A 399 6.53 -2.76 24.62
C ASN A 399 6.54 -4.28 24.76
N ASN A 400 6.15 -5.03 23.73
CA ASN A 400 6.19 -6.50 23.71
C ASN A 400 7.62 -7.03 23.92
N ALA A 401 8.62 -6.35 23.35
CA ALA A 401 10.03 -6.71 23.56
C ALA A 401 10.47 -6.51 25.02
N THR A 402 9.97 -5.46 25.71
CA THR A 402 10.24 -5.25 27.14
C THR A 402 9.63 -6.33 28.04
N GLU A 403 8.52 -6.92 27.62
CA GLU A 403 7.84 -8.04 28.27
C GLU A 403 8.50 -9.38 27.95
N ARG A 404 9.44 -9.41 27.01
CA ARG A 404 10.15 -10.62 26.53
C ARG A 404 9.20 -11.68 25.99
N THR A 405 8.11 -11.28 25.39
CA THR A 405 7.17 -12.17 24.71
C THR A 405 7.77 -12.64 23.39
N LYS A 406 7.45 -13.88 22.98
CA LYS A 406 7.79 -14.38 21.64
C LYS A 406 6.61 -14.15 20.71
N ILE A 407 6.81 -13.24 19.75
CA ILE A 407 5.84 -12.88 18.71
C ILE A 407 6.56 -12.88 17.38
N ILE A 408 5.92 -13.40 16.32
CA ILE A 408 6.44 -13.35 14.97
C ILE A 408 5.64 -12.26 14.23
N TYR A 409 6.32 -11.22 13.78
CA TYR A 409 5.77 -10.15 12.96
C TYR A 409 6.09 -10.43 11.50
N VAL A 410 5.11 -10.29 10.61
CA VAL A 410 5.29 -10.55 9.18
C VAL A 410 4.83 -9.33 8.38
N GLY A 411 5.77 -8.67 7.73
CA GLY A 411 5.53 -7.53 6.89
C GLY A 411 5.58 -7.90 5.41
N SER A 412 4.41 -8.04 4.79
CA SER A 412 4.30 -8.23 3.34
C SER A 412 4.46 -6.91 2.59
N LEU A 413 4.58 -6.95 1.27
CA LEU A 413 4.78 -5.77 0.40
C LEU A 413 6.00 -4.94 0.82
N ALA A 414 7.10 -5.61 1.19
CA ALA A 414 8.29 -4.99 1.71
C ALA A 414 9.20 -4.44 0.60
N GLY A 415 9.88 -3.33 0.89
CA GLY A 415 10.88 -2.71 0.02
C GLY A 415 10.32 -1.67 -0.96
N LEU A 416 11.14 -1.37 -1.97
CA LEU A 416 10.89 -0.34 -2.97
C LEU A 416 9.84 -0.77 -4.02
N VAL A 417 9.72 -2.05 -4.29
CA VAL A 417 8.80 -2.58 -5.30
C VAL A 417 7.73 -3.48 -4.68
N PRO A 418 6.46 -3.38 -5.14
CA PRO A 418 5.99 -2.68 -6.34
C PRO A 418 6.03 -1.15 -6.21
N GLY A 419 6.57 -0.48 -7.25
CA GLY A 419 6.67 0.98 -7.28
C GLY A 419 5.34 1.69 -7.58
N GLY A 420 4.41 0.99 -8.23
CA GLY A 420 3.14 1.57 -8.69
C GLY A 420 2.23 2.16 -7.61
N PRO A 421 2.10 1.61 -6.41
CA PRO A 421 1.36 2.23 -5.31
C PRO A 421 1.98 3.53 -4.80
N GLY A 422 3.29 3.73 -4.94
CA GLY A 422 4.02 4.91 -4.49
C GLY A 422 4.37 4.88 -2.99
N HIS A 423 4.92 5.98 -2.51
CA HIS A 423 5.56 6.13 -1.19
C HIS A 423 4.74 5.63 0.02
N SER A 424 3.42 5.65 -0.06
CA SER A 424 2.54 5.20 1.04
C SER A 424 2.59 3.70 1.28
N HIS A 425 2.99 2.91 0.27
CA HIS A 425 3.04 1.45 0.32
C HIS A 425 4.46 0.88 0.19
N GLN A 426 5.45 1.70 -0.15
CA GLN A 426 6.85 1.28 -0.26
C GLN A 426 7.49 1.26 1.13
N SER A 427 7.77 0.05 1.65
CA SER A 427 8.38 -0.11 2.97
C SER A 427 9.91 -0.06 2.86
N VAL A 428 10.44 1.15 2.94
CA VAL A 428 11.88 1.41 2.78
C VAL A 428 12.55 1.98 4.04
N ARG A 429 11.89 1.85 5.21
CA ARG A 429 12.38 2.34 6.50
C ARG A 429 12.15 1.36 7.67
N ASP A 430 11.50 0.25 7.41
CA ASP A 430 11.11 -0.76 8.40
C ASP A 430 12.31 -1.41 9.10
N ILE A 431 13.41 -1.68 8.38
CA ILE A 431 14.64 -2.21 8.98
C ILE A 431 15.18 -1.23 10.03
N ALA A 432 15.33 0.05 9.67
CA ALA A 432 15.89 1.07 10.55
C ALA A 432 15.10 1.25 11.86
N ILE A 433 13.76 1.22 11.78
CA ILE A 433 12.91 1.43 12.96
C ILE A 433 12.77 0.19 13.84
N LEU A 434 12.99 -1.01 13.32
CA LEU A 434 12.91 -2.26 14.06
C LEU A 434 14.27 -2.79 14.53
N ALA A 435 15.36 -2.51 13.82
CA ALA A 435 16.67 -3.10 14.09
C ALA A 435 17.23 -2.79 15.47
N GLN A 436 16.77 -1.72 16.10
CA GLN A 436 17.17 -1.29 17.44
C GLN A 436 16.36 -1.94 18.58
N ILE A 437 15.27 -2.69 18.25
CA ILE A 437 14.42 -3.30 19.29
C ILE A 437 15.12 -4.53 19.87
N PRO A 438 15.38 -4.56 21.21
CA PRO A 438 16.10 -5.67 21.83
C PRO A 438 15.38 -7.00 21.68
N GLY A 439 16.11 -8.06 21.31
CA GLY A 439 15.55 -9.41 21.18
C GLY A 439 14.71 -9.65 19.93
N LEU A 440 14.59 -8.66 19.04
CA LEU A 440 13.90 -8.82 17.75
C LEU A 440 14.93 -9.13 16.66
N THR A 441 14.75 -10.27 15.98
CA THR A 441 15.59 -10.67 14.84
C THR A 441 14.85 -10.39 13.53
N LEU A 442 15.51 -9.70 12.60
CA LEU A 442 14.93 -9.29 11.31
C LEU A 442 15.49 -10.17 10.19
N ILE A 443 14.60 -10.71 9.34
CA ILE A 443 14.94 -11.65 8.26
C ILE A 443 14.22 -11.24 6.97
N GLU A 444 14.93 -11.20 5.83
CA GLU A 444 14.32 -11.18 4.49
C GLU A 444 14.84 -12.35 3.65
N PRO A 445 13.97 -13.30 3.27
CA PRO A 445 14.34 -14.45 2.47
C PRO A 445 14.56 -14.08 1.00
N ALA A 446 15.47 -14.81 0.34
CA ALA A 446 15.86 -14.57 -1.05
C ALA A 446 14.98 -15.29 -2.08
N CYS A 447 14.27 -16.35 -1.69
CA CYS A 447 13.40 -17.13 -2.58
C CYS A 447 12.25 -17.80 -1.80
N ALA A 448 11.37 -18.49 -2.52
CA ALA A 448 10.21 -19.16 -1.93
C ALA A 448 10.61 -20.24 -0.89
N ALA A 449 11.64 -21.03 -1.16
CA ALA A 449 12.12 -22.04 -0.21
C ALA A 449 12.70 -21.41 1.05
N ASP A 450 13.41 -20.28 0.91
CA ASP A 450 13.98 -19.56 2.04
C ASP A 450 12.88 -18.87 2.88
N ALA A 451 11.75 -18.47 2.27
CA ALA A 451 10.60 -17.92 2.99
C ALA A 451 9.97 -18.98 3.93
N ALA A 452 9.80 -20.21 3.45
CA ALA A 452 9.35 -21.31 4.28
C ALA A 452 10.36 -21.63 5.40
N ALA A 453 11.66 -21.68 5.08
CA ALA A 453 12.72 -21.94 6.06
C ALA A 453 12.80 -20.83 7.12
N ALA A 454 12.61 -19.54 6.74
CA ALA A 454 12.61 -18.43 7.67
C ALA A 454 11.46 -18.51 8.68
N LEU A 455 10.24 -18.88 8.23
CA LEU A 455 9.12 -19.10 9.15
C LEU A 455 9.40 -20.27 10.09
N ALA A 456 9.85 -21.41 9.56
CA ALA A 456 10.20 -22.58 10.40
C ALA A 456 11.27 -22.20 11.43
N TRP A 457 12.31 -21.47 11.05
CA TRP A 457 13.33 -20.97 11.97
C TRP A 457 12.75 -20.04 13.03
N ALA A 458 11.88 -19.11 12.67
CA ALA A 458 11.24 -18.17 13.60
C ALA A 458 10.37 -18.91 14.62
N VAL A 459 9.65 -19.97 14.22
CA VAL A 459 8.83 -20.79 15.09
C VAL A 459 9.67 -21.69 15.98
N GLU A 460 10.64 -22.41 15.43
CA GLU A 460 11.33 -23.52 16.07
C GLU A 460 12.71 -23.14 16.63
N GLY A 461 13.49 -22.36 15.86
CA GLY A 461 14.90 -22.08 16.13
C GLY A 461 15.16 -20.81 16.93
N ASN A 462 14.23 -19.85 16.94
CA ASN A 462 14.39 -18.60 17.67
C ASN A 462 13.64 -18.62 19.01
N CYS A 463 14.33 -18.26 20.09
CA CYS A 463 13.70 -18.11 21.40
C CYS A 463 13.03 -16.75 21.60
N GLY A 464 13.44 -15.73 20.84
CA GLY A 464 12.90 -14.37 20.87
C GLY A 464 11.89 -14.10 19.75
N SER A 465 11.50 -12.84 19.63
CA SER A 465 10.63 -12.38 18.55
C SER A 465 11.38 -12.29 17.22
N SER A 466 10.64 -12.41 16.12
CA SER A 466 11.18 -12.30 14.77
C SER A 466 10.33 -11.35 13.94
N TYR A 467 10.95 -10.62 13.00
CA TYR A 467 10.28 -9.90 11.94
C TYR A 467 10.68 -10.52 10.59
N LEU A 468 9.71 -11.07 9.88
CA LEU A 468 9.88 -11.58 8.53
C LEU A 468 9.43 -10.52 7.54
N ARG A 469 10.33 -10.12 6.67
CA ARG A 469 10.14 -9.11 5.63
C ARG A 469 9.92 -9.81 4.30
N LEU A 470 8.72 -9.71 3.72
CA LEU A 470 8.35 -10.48 2.53
C LEU A 470 8.07 -9.56 1.33
N THR A 471 8.79 -9.83 0.24
CA THR A 471 8.46 -9.29 -1.08
C THR A 471 7.20 -9.98 -1.61
N SER A 472 6.18 -9.20 -2.03
CA SER A 472 4.89 -9.74 -2.49
C SER A 472 4.77 -9.87 -4.02
N ILE A 473 5.63 -9.20 -4.80
CA ILE A 473 5.63 -9.36 -6.26
C ILE A 473 6.24 -10.70 -6.69
N PRO A 474 5.82 -11.28 -7.82
CA PRO A 474 6.53 -12.40 -8.41
C PRO A 474 7.93 -11.97 -8.84
N VAL A 475 8.94 -12.79 -8.53
CA VAL A 475 10.33 -12.57 -8.96
C VAL A 475 10.87 -13.83 -9.62
N ASP A 476 11.41 -13.67 -10.81
CA ASP A 476 12.13 -14.74 -11.51
C ASP A 476 13.55 -14.83 -10.93
N VAL A 477 13.71 -15.65 -9.89
CA VAL A 477 14.94 -15.82 -9.12
C VAL A 477 15.91 -16.70 -9.91
N PRO A 478 17.08 -16.18 -10.37
CA PRO A 478 17.99 -16.90 -11.27
C PRO A 478 19.03 -17.77 -10.55
N PHE A 479 19.09 -17.70 -9.23
CA PHE A 479 20.05 -18.43 -8.40
C PHE A 479 19.38 -19.57 -7.63
N PRO A 480 20.12 -20.64 -7.24
CA PRO A 480 19.57 -21.76 -6.50
C PRO A 480 19.18 -21.35 -5.07
N ALA A 481 18.12 -21.97 -4.54
CA ALA A 481 17.81 -21.88 -3.13
C ALA A 481 18.96 -22.40 -2.27
N SER A 482 19.08 -21.84 -1.05
CA SER A 482 20.07 -22.34 -0.09
C SER A 482 19.78 -23.80 0.28
N THR A 483 20.84 -24.62 0.29
CA THR A 483 20.80 -25.98 0.81
C THR A 483 21.22 -26.07 2.28
N GLN A 484 21.64 -24.95 2.87
CA GLN A 484 22.12 -24.88 4.24
C GLN A 484 21.00 -24.43 5.18
N SER A 485 21.02 -24.96 6.40
CA SER A 485 20.14 -24.51 7.45
C SER A 485 20.47 -23.05 7.81
N LEU A 486 19.44 -22.27 8.12
CA LEU A 486 19.59 -20.90 8.60
C LEU A 486 20.38 -20.87 9.92
N VAL A 487 21.48 -20.16 9.94
CA VAL A 487 22.30 -19.89 11.12
C VAL A 487 22.34 -18.39 11.36
N LEU A 488 21.97 -17.95 12.56
CA LEU A 488 21.88 -16.53 12.89
C LEU A 488 23.16 -15.77 12.54
N GLY A 489 23.02 -14.70 11.79
CA GLY A 489 24.12 -13.82 11.39
C GLY A 489 24.99 -14.35 10.24
N ARG A 490 24.71 -15.54 9.68
CA ARG A 490 25.47 -16.12 8.56
C ARG A 490 24.66 -16.09 7.28
N GLY A 491 25.34 -15.76 6.20
CA GLY A 491 24.77 -15.77 4.85
C GLY A 491 25.27 -16.92 4.00
N ASN A 492 24.78 -16.98 2.76
CA ASN A 492 25.14 -17.98 1.76
C ASN A 492 25.89 -17.34 0.59
N THR A 493 26.96 -17.96 0.13
CA THR A 493 27.62 -17.54 -1.10
C THR A 493 26.84 -18.11 -2.29
N LEU A 494 26.16 -17.26 -3.04
CA LEU A 494 25.43 -17.62 -4.25
C LEU A 494 26.36 -17.80 -5.45
N ARG A 495 27.47 -17.08 -5.44
CA ARG A 495 28.49 -17.12 -6.47
C ARG A 495 29.86 -16.84 -5.86
N GLU A 496 30.86 -17.66 -6.20
CA GLU A 496 32.25 -17.44 -5.80
C GLU A 496 32.91 -16.35 -6.65
N GLY A 497 33.91 -15.66 -6.07
CA GLY A 497 34.69 -14.62 -6.70
C GLY A 497 35.71 -14.03 -5.72
N THR A 498 36.67 -13.28 -6.24
CA THR A 498 37.84 -12.82 -5.44
C THR A 498 38.08 -11.31 -5.51
N ALA A 499 37.61 -10.61 -6.54
CA ALA A 499 37.91 -9.18 -6.71
C ALA A 499 36.99 -8.27 -5.91
N VAL A 500 35.68 -8.56 -5.90
CA VAL A 500 34.65 -7.77 -5.27
C VAL A 500 33.65 -8.70 -4.59
N ALA A 501 33.17 -8.35 -3.40
CA ALA A 501 31.98 -8.98 -2.80
C ALA A 501 30.76 -8.05 -2.92
N ILE A 502 29.66 -8.59 -3.44
CA ILE A 502 28.35 -7.95 -3.35
C ILE A 502 27.58 -8.68 -2.25
N ILE A 503 27.11 -7.95 -1.24
CA ILE A 503 26.28 -8.48 -0.15
C ILE A 503 24.91 -7.83 -0.25
N GLY A 504 23.86 -8.64 -0.28
CA GLY A 504 22.48 -8.18 -0.33
C GLY A 504 21.55 -9.19 0.31
N TYR A 505 20.27 -8.92 0.20
CA TYR A 505 19.18 -9.73 0.73
C TYR A 505 17.92 -9.60 -0.14
N GLY A 506 17.04 -10.56 0.00
CA GLY A 506 15.76 -10.55 -0.69
C GLY A 506 15.84 -10.80 -2.19
N PRO A 507 14.73 -11.21 -2.83
CA PRO A 507 14.76 -11.70 -4.21
C PRO A 507 15.06 -10.62 -5.23
N VAL A 508 14.65 -9.35 -5.00
CA VAL A 508 14.71 -8.28 -6.00
C VAL A 508 16.14 -7.85 -6.24
N LEU A 509 16.85 -7.38 -5.20
CA LEU A 509 18.20 -6.84 -5.39
C LEU A 509 19.25 -7.93 -5.61
N LEU A 510 19.04 -9.14 -5.07
CA LEU A 510 19.92 -10.27 -5.40
C LEU A 510 19.76 -10.71 -6.85
N THR A 511 18.57 -10.63 -7.44
CA THR A 511 18.36 -10.88 -8.89
C THR A 511 19.08 -9.82 -9.73
N GLU A 512 18.98 -8.53 -9.39
CA GLU A 512 19.72 -7.48 -10.07
C GLU A 512 21.24 -7.66 -9.92
N ALA A 513 21.71 -8.05 -8.74
CA ALA A 513 23.13 -8.32 -8.48
C ALA A 513 23.64 -9.54 -9.24
N TRP A 514 22.85 -10.61 -9.36
CA TRP A 514 23.20 -11.80 -10.13
C TRP A 514 23.43 -11.47 -11.61
N HIS A 515 22.54 -10.70 -12.20
CA HIS A 515 22.69 -10.25 -13.58
C HIS A 515 23.83 -9.24 -13.76
N ALA A 516 24.05 -8.37 -12.76
CA ALA A 516 25.19 -7.45 -12.75
C ALA A 516 26.53 -8.20 -12.67
N ALA A 517 26.62 -9.27 -11.87
CA ALA A 517 27.82 -10.09 -11.75
C ALA A 517 28.20 -10.73 -13.09
N ALA A 518 27.22 -11.25 -13.84
CA ALA A 518 27.47 -11.79 -15.19
C ALA A 518 28.00 -10.73 -16.18
N ALA A 519 27.51 -9.48 -16.09
CA ALA A 519 28.01 -8.38 -16.92
C ALA A 519 29.41 -7.93 -16.49
N LEU A 520 29.72 -7.94 -15.19
CA LEU A 520 31.05 -7.60 -14.65
C LEU A 520 32.12 -8.62 -15.03
N ASP A 521 31.78 -9.92 -15.17
CA ASP A 521 32.68 -10.93 -15.67
C ASP A 521 33.18 -10.59 -17.08
N ALA A 522 32.29 -10.12 -17.95
CA ALA A 522 32.66 -9.70 -19.29
C ALA A 522 33.66 -8.52 -19.30
N LEU A 523 33.72 -7.79 -18.18
CA LEU A 523 34.69 -6.70 -17.94
C LEU A 523 35.95 -7.18 -17.17
N GLY A 524 36.06 -8.46 -16.88
CA GLY A 524 37.19 -9.04 -16.15
C GLY A 524 37.14 -8.80 -14.64
N ILE A 525 35.98 -8.44 -14.09
CA ILE A 525 35.77 -8.20 -12.64
C ILE A 525 35.08 -9.44 -12.05
N ASP A 526 35.83 -10.22 -11.28
CA ASP A 526 35.38 -11.45 -10.64
C ASP A 526 34.59 -11.14 -9.36
N VAL A 527 33.29 -11.46 -9.33
CA VAL A 527 32.35 -11.06 -8.28
C VAL A 527 31.95 -12.24 -7.41
N ARG A 528 32.16 -12.12 -6.10
CA ARG A 528 31.50 -12.94 -5.08
C ARG A 528 30.14 -12.34 -4.75
N LEU A 529 29.05 -13.11 -4.91
CA LEU A 529 27.70 -12.69 -4.55
C LEU A 529 27.26 -13.42 -3.29
N ILE A 530 26.85 -12.68 -2.27
CA ILE A 530 26.46 -13.20 -0.95
C ILE A 530 25.02 -12.77 -0.65
N ASP A 531 24.18 -13.75 -0.36
CA ASP A 531 22.88 -13.54 0.30
C ASP A 531 23.09 -13.55 1.81
N LEU A 532 22.80 -12.43 2.49
CA LEU A 532 22.78 -12.33 3.94
C LEU A 532 21.33 -12.02 4.38
N PRO A 533 20.52 -13.02 4.73
CA PRO A 533 19.10 -12.82 5.02
C PRO A 533 18.83 -12.05 6.33
N TRP A 534 19.82 -11.94 7.21
CA TRP A 534 19.73 -11.28 8.51
C TRP A 534 19.94 -9.78 8.39
N LEU A 535 18.93 -8.98 8.75
CA LEU A 535 18.95 -7.54 8.50
C LEU A 535 19.54 -6.72 9.66
N ASN A 536 19.59 -7.31 10.88
CA ASN A 536 20.13 -6.65 12.08
C ASN A 536 21.12 -7.52 12.87
N SER A 537 21.55 -8.64 12.31
CA SER A 537 22.48 -9.57 12.97
C SER A 537 23.53 -10.07 11.99
N ILE A 538 24.80 -10.11 12.44
CA ILE A 538 25.91 -10.64 11.64
C ILE A 538 26.90 -11.37 12.54
N ASP A 539 27.33 -12.57 12.13
CA ASP A 539 28.39 -13.34 12.77
C ASP A 539 29.75 -12.79 12.29
N ALA A 540 30.52 -12.26 13.21
CA ALA A 540 31.80 -11.61 12.91
C ALA A 540 32.83 -12.58 12.29
N ASP A 541 32.96 -13.81 12.83
CA ASP A 541 33.89 -14.81 12.32
C ASP A 541 33.49 -15.29 10.93
N TRP A 542 32.18 -15.46 10.68
CA TRP A 542 31.67 -15.75 9.35
C TRP A 542 31.98 -14.63 8.36
N LEU A 543 31.81 -13.35 8.73
CA LEU A 543 32.08 -12.22 7.86
C LEU A 543 33.58 -12.16 7.47
N VAL A 544 34.48 -12.39 8.42
CA VAL A 544 35.93 -12.48 8.15
C VAL A 544 36.22 -13.55 7.06
N GLY A 545 35.63 -14.73 7.22
CA GLY A 545 35.78 -15.82 6.25
C GLY A 545 35.13 -15.49 4.91
N ALA A 546 33.93 -14.93 4.91
CA ALA A 546 33.18 -14.56 3.70
C ALA A 546 33.88 -13.47 2.88
N LEU A 547 34.64 -12.58 3.52
CA LEU A 547 35.40 -11.52 2.86
C LEU A 547 36.90 -11.84 2.66
N ALA A 548 37.34 -13.07 2.96
CA ALA A 548 38.74 -13.44 2.77
C ALA A 548 39.18 -13.23 1.31
N GLY A 549 40.27 -12.48 1.13
CA GLY A 549 40.84 -12.14 -0.19
C GLY A 549 40.10 -11.03 -0.96
N VAL A 550 39.00 -10.51 -0.46
CA VAL A 550 38.23 -9.44 -1.09
C VAL A 550 38.72 -8.07 -0.60
N THR A 551 38.92 -7.12 -1.52
CA THR A 551 39.36 -5.75 -1.18
C THR A 551 38.26 -4.69 -1.38
N ARG A 552 37.18 -5.03 -2.07
CA ARG A 552 36.05 -4.13 -2.33
C ARG A 552 34.74 -4.83 -1.96
N VAL A 553 33.89 -4.15 -1.21
CA VAL A 553 32.57 -4.65 -0.82
C VAL A 553 31.52 -3.66 -1.30
N LEU A 554 30.46 -4.17 -1.94
CA LEU A 554 29.25 -3.44 -2.25
C LEU A 554 28.11 -4.04 -1.43
N THR A 555 27.36 -3.19 -0.71
CA THR A 555 26.11 -3.63 -0.07
C THR A 555 24.90 -3.06 -0.81
N LEU A 556 23.82 -3.83 -0.83
CA LEU A 556 22.57 -3.49 -1.53
C LEU A 556 21.44 -3.46 -0.52
N ASP A 557 20.84 -2.30 -0.33
CA ASP A 557 19.70 -2.11 0.57
C ASP A 557 18.42 -1.81 -0.24
N ASN A 558 17.45 -2.71 -0.20
CA ASN A 558 16.07 -2.47 -0.61
C ASN A 558 15.34 -1.62 0.46
N HIS A 559 16.00 -0.54 0.85
CA HIS A 559 15.72 0.28 2.03
C HIS A 559 16.51 1.60 1.89
N TYR A 560 16.30 2.56 2.78
CA TYR A 560 17.22 3.69 2.91
C TYR A 560 18.63 3.20 3.29
N ARG A 561 19.67 3.88 2.77
CA ARG A 561 21.06 3.57 3.15
C ARG A 561 21.31 3.74 4.64
N ILE A 562 20.67 4.78 5.24
CA ILE A 562 20.77 5.03 6.68
C ILE A 562 19.87 4.03 7.41
N GLY A 563 20.47 3.28 8.33
CA GLY A 563 19.79 2.27 9.13
C GLY A 563 19.46 0.97 8.39
N GLY A 564 19.89 0.81 7.13
CA GLY A 564 19.79 -0.44 6.39
C GLY A 564 20.84 -1.48 6.82
N GLN A 565 20.79 -2.66 6.22
CA GLN A 565 21.74 -3.75 6.47
C GLN A 565 23.19 -3.31 6.18
N GLY A 566 23.40 -2.49 5.14
CA GLY A 566 24.71 -1.98 4.75
C GLY A 566 25.39 -1.15 5.84
N ASP A 567 24.63 -0.46 6.71
CA ASP A 567 25.20 0.23 7.88
C ASP A 567 25.75 -0.77 8.91
N MET A 568 25.03 -1.85 9.17
CA MET A 568 25.50 -2.92 10.07
C MET A 568 26.78 -3.56 9.52
N ILE A 569 26.80 -3.90 8.25
CA ILE A 569 27.97 -4.52 7.59
C ILE A 569 29.17 -3.57 7.65
N ALA A 570 28.97 -2.28 7.31
CA ALA A 570 30.05 -1.28 7.32
C ALA A 570 30.64 -1.08 8.72
N ARG A 571 29.79 -1.01 9.74
CA ARG A 571 30.21 -0.94 11.14
C ARG A 571 31.02 -2.16 11.54
N THR A 572 30.53 -3.37 11.24
CA THR A 572 31.22 -4.61 11.60
C THR A 572 32.58 -4.73 10.90
N ILE A 573 32.68 -4.36 9.61
CA ILE A 573 33.94 -4.30 8.86
C ILE A 573 34.95 -3.37 9.58
N ALA A 574 34.48 -2.19 10.00
CA ALA A 574 35.33 -1.21 10.71
C ALA A 574 35.74 -1.70 12.08
N GLU A 575 34.85 -2.29 12.89
CA GLU A 575 35.12 -2.85 14.21
C GLU A 575 36.14 -4.01 14.16
N LEU A 576 36.09 -4.83 13.10
CA LEU A 576 37.01 -5.94 12.86
C LEU A 576 38.32 -5.51 12.21
N GLY A 577 38.46 -4.25 11.79
CA GLY A 577 39.66 -3.75 11.11
C GLY A 577 39.93 -4.42 9.75
N LEU A 578 38.89 -4.86 9.04
CA LEU A 578 39.06 -5.51 7.75
C LEU A 578 39.52 -4.51 6.68
N ALA A 579 40.54 -4.84 5.93
CA ALA A 579 41.17 -3.98 4.92
C ALA A 579 40.37 -4.06 3.58
N CYS A 580 39.11 -3.65 3.58
CA CYS A 580 38.30 -3.57 2.36
C CYS A 580 37.60 -2.22 2.25
N ARG A 581 37.49 -1.70 1.02
CA ARG A 581 36.72 -0.49 0.72
C ARG A 581 35.25 -0.87 0.58
N ILE A 582 34.37 -0.23 1.34
CA ILE A 582 32.92 -0.46 1.25
C ILE A 582 32.23 0.65 0.46
N THR A 583 31.32 0.26 -0.41
CA THR A 583 30.34 1.12 -1.08
C THR A 583 28.95 0.62 -0.74
N ARG A 584 28.00 1.52 -0.48
CA ARG A 584 26.64 1.15 -0.12
C ARG A 584 25.66 1.74 -1.12
N LEU A 585 24.80 0.91 -1.72
CA LEU A 585 23.65 1.33 -2.53
C LEU A 585 22.36 1.11 -1.73
N GLY A 586 21.48 2.07 -1.80
CA GLY A 586 20.17 2.11 -1.15
C GLY A 586 19.53 3.45 -1.44
N LEU A 587 18.35 3.71 -0.91
CA LEU A 587 17.62 4.96 -1.14
C LEU A 587 18.19 6.10 -0.29
N ASP A 588 18.15 7.32 -0.86
CA ASP A 588 18.52 8.57 -0.19
C ASP A 588 17.36 9.55 -0.06
N ASP A 589 16.31 9.39 -0.86
CA ASP A 589 15.17 10.31 -0.93
C ASP A 589 13.84 9.53 -0.92
N VAL A 590 12.72 10.24 -0.89
CA VAL A 590 11.37 9.67 -0.94
C VAL A 590 11.25 8.73 -2.14
N PRO A 591 10.75 7.50 -1.95
CA PRO A 591 10.65 6.57 -3.04
C PRO A 591 9.66 7.05 -4.12
N LEU A 592 10.08 6.92 -5.38
CA LEU A 592 9.29 7.35 -6.52
C LEU A 592 8.19 6.34 -6.87
N CYS A 593 7.09 6.85 -7.42
CA CYS A 593 6.05 6.02 -8.03
C CYS A 593 6.39 5.77 -9.50
N GLY A 594 6.25 4.52 -9.95
CA GLY A 594 6.51 4.13 -11.32
C GLY A 594 6.44 2.62 -11.52
N LEU A 595 6.77 2.16 -12.72
CA LEU A 595 6.97 0.72 -12.98
C LEU A 595 8.19 0.20 -12.21
N ASN A 596 8.20 -1.06 -11.80
CA ASN A 596 9.29 -1.63 -11.01
C ASN A 596 10.69 -1.38 -11.60
N PRO A 597 10.95 -1.60 -12.91
CA PRO A 597 12.25 -1.28 -13.49
C PRO A 597 12.58 0.22 -13.49
N GLU A 598 11.56 1.07 -13.67
CA GLU A 598 11.76 2.53 -13.66
C GLU A 598 12.23 3.02 -12.29
N VAL A 599 11.57 2.57 -11.22
CA VAL A 599 11.93 3.00 -9.85
C VAL A 599 13.26 2.42 -9.40
N LEU A 600 13.60 1.17 -9.76
CA LEU A 600 14.92 0.60 -9.49
C LEU A 600 16.03 1.40 -10.18
N ALA A 601 15.86 1.74 -11.46
CA ALA A 601 16.83 2.53 -12.22
C ALA A 601 16.94 3.97 -11.68
N ALA A 602 15.82 4.62 -11.38
CA ALA A 602 15.79 5.98 -10.86
C ALA A 602 16.49 6.11 -9.49
N HIS A 603 16.39 5.08 -8.64
CA HIS A 603 17.09 5.03 -7.35
C HIS A 603 18.49 4.40 -7.43
N GLY A 604 18.98 4.03 -8.63
CA GLY A 604 20.32 3.47 -8.81
C GLY A 604 20.49 2.07 -8.20
N LEU A 605 19.43 1.27 -8.19
CA LEU A 605 19.41 -0.08 -7.61
C LEU A 605 19.25 -1.19 -8.67
N ASP A 606 19.19 -0.81 -9.94
CA ASP A 606 19.16 -1.76 -11.06
C ASP A 606 20.56 -2.33 -11.37
N ARG A 607 20.59 -3.41 -12.15
CA ARG A 607 21.84 -4.05 -12.60
C ARG A 607 22.82 -3.09 -13.28
N THR A 608 22.33 -2.11 -14.01
CA THR A 608 23.14 -1.12 -14.72
C THR A 608 23.90 -0.21 -13.75
N ALA A 609 23.23 0.23 -12.70
CA ALA A 609 23.83 1.05 -11.64
C ALA A 609 24.88 0.25 -10.84
N ILE A 610 24.60 -1.03 -10.55
CA ILE A 610 25.54 -1.93 -9.86
C ILE A 610 26.82 -2.09 -10.71
N VAL A 611 26.68 -2.39 -12.00
CA VAL A 611 27.82 -2.50 -12.92
C VAL A 611 28.61 -1.20 -12.97
N ARG A 612 27.95 -0.07 -13.18
CA ARG A 612 28.60 1.26 -13.20
C ARG A 612 29.39 1.53 -11.92
N THR A 613 28.81 1.22 -10.75
CA THR A 613 29.46 1.47 -9.44
C THR A 613 30.73 0.64 -9.25
N LEU A 614 30.76 -0.57 -9.78
CA LEU A 614 31.90 -1.48 -9.61
C LEU A 614 32.94 -1.41 -10.75
N SER A 615 32.60 -0.81 -11.88
CA SER A 615 33.52 -0.59 -13.00
C SER A 615 34.40 0.67 -12.83
N LEU A 616 34.09 1.52 -11.86
CA LEU A 616 34.85 2.70 -11.43
C LEU A 616 35.83 2.33 -10.31
#